data_38ae1c649ce5263de39bee03b94d9867
#
_entry.id   38ae1c649ce5263de39bee03b94d9867
#
_cell.length_a   1.000
_cell.length_b   1.000
_cell.length_c   1.000
_cell.angle_alpha   90.00
_cell.angle_beta   90.00
_cell.angle_gamma   90.00
#
_symmetry.space_group_name_H-M   'P 1'
#
loop_
_entity.id
_entity.type
_entity.pdbx_description
1 polymer ?
#
loop_
_entity_poly.entity_id
_entity_poly.type
_entity_poly.pdbx_seq_one_letter_code
_entity_poly.pdbx_strand_id
1 'polypeptide(L)'
;MSNGQVVAFEPVDEQPAAESGPIRIHLGANQHALPGYINVDIEPFAGIDVVADLEKPWPWPDNHADEIYTADLPEHLRGWYEVPDPDLLAAAKQTGDIRTLIEAIEKPKRTYGVIHFMNEAHRVLKPGGLLKARIPTTQSKAWAQDPTHVSFWNENTFLYFTHPGYRGIYPHLITAKFDVVKVDTIMPNQYGESWVKAILRKPLA
;
A
#
# COMPACT_ATOMS: atom_id res chain seq x y z
N MET A 1 4.85 11.23 -56.91
CA MET A 1 3.75 11.93 -56.21
C MET A 1 2.90 10.85 -55.56
N SER A 2 3.15 10.55 -54.33
CA SER A 2 2.42 9.52 -53.56
C SER A 2 1.55 10.24 -52.53
N ASN A 3 0.22 10.09 -52.72
CA ASN A 3 -0.78 10.62 -51.82
C ASN A 3 -0.72 9.89 -50.46
N GLY A 4 -0.28 10.58 -49.43
CA GLY A 4 -0.43 10.13 -48.05
C GLY A 4 -1.89 10.28 -47.63
N GLN A 5 -2.59 9.16 -47.45
CA GLN A 5 -3.89 9.11 -46.82
C GLN A 5 -3.70 9.25 -45.31
N VAL A 6 -4.20 10.34 -44.75
CA VAL A 6 -4.35 10.51 -43.28
C VAL A 6 -5.53 9.65 -42.83
N VAL A 7 -5.27 8.60 -42.09
CA VAL A 7 -6.33 7.80 -41.44
C VAL A 7 -6.80 8.59 -40.23
N ALA A 8 -8.02 9.09 -40.27
CA ALA A 8 -8.67 9.70 -39.14
C ALA A 8 -9.00 8.58 -38.11
N PHE A 9 -8.55 8.75 -36.86
CA PHE A 9 -9.00 7.93 -35.76
C PHE A 9 -10.43 8.32 -35.39
N GLU A 10 -11.36 7.38 -35.51
CA GLU A 10 -12.70 7.56 -34.97
C GLU A 10 -12.63 7.56 -33.42
N PRO A 11 -13.37 8.45 -32.74
CA PRO A 11 -13.44 8.43 -31.30
C PRO A 11 -14.08 7.09 -30.85
N VAL A 12 -13.42 6.40 -29.93
CA VAL A 12 -13.98 5.23 -29.25
C VAL A 12 -15.17 5.71 -28.44
N ASP A 13 -16.38 5.22 -28.77
CA ASP A 13 -17.59 5.49 -28.00
C ASP A 13 -17.32 5.16 -26.52
N GLU A 14 -17.42 6.17 -25.65
CA GLU A 14 -17.48 5.97 -24.20
C GLU A 14 -18.70 5.10 -23.91
N GLN A 15 -18.46 3.82 -23.63
CA GLN A 15 -19.52 2.98 -23.09
C GLN A 15 -20.01 3.60 -21.78
N PRO A 16 -21.33 3.73 -21.57
CA PRO A 16 -21.85 4.23 -20.29
C PRO A 16 -21.32 3.33 -19.18
N ALA A 17 -20.68 3.97 -18.19
CA ALA A 17 -20.17 3.27 -17.00
C ALA A 17 -21.33 2.46 -16.41
N ALA A 18 -21.28 1.13 -16.54
CA ALA A 18 -22.14 0.25 -15.77
C ALA A 18 -21.99 0.67 -14.31
N GLU A 19 -23.08 0.76 -13.54
CA GLU A 19 -23.06 0.97 -12.10
C GLU A 19 -22.22 -0.15 -11.49
N SER A 20 -20.93 0.05 -11.44
CA SER A 20 -19.99 -0.91 -10.87
C SER A 20 -20.22 -0.89 -9.36
N GLY A 21 -20.57 -2.03 -8.80
CA GLY A 21 -20.67 -2.22 -7.36
C GLY A 21 -19.38 -1.77 -6.67
N PRO A 22 -19.30 -1.82 -5.33
CA PRO A 22 -18.16 -1.33 -4.58
C PRO A 22 -16.86 -1.99 -5.05
N ILE A 23 -15.85 -1.20 -5.34
CA ILE A 23 -14.51 -1.69 -5.71
C ILE A 23 -13.81 -2.16 -4.45
N ARG A 24 -13.51 -3.45 -4.40
CA ARG A 24 -12.82 -4.10 -3.28
C ARG A 24 -11.53 -4.72 -3.75
N ILE A 25 -10.44 -4.50 -3.02
CA ILE A 25 -9.11 -5.01 -3.36
C ILE A 25 -8.63 -5.92 -2.24
N HIS A 26 -8.18 -7.12 -2.58
CA HIS A 26 -7.55 -8.08 -1.67
C HIS A 26 -6.05 -8.16 -1.95
N LEU A 27 -5.24 -7.65 -1.05
CA LEU A 27 -3.79 -7.56 -1.18
C LEU A 27 -3.11 -8.76 -0.51
N GLY A 28 -2.16 -9.39 -1.22
CA GLY A 28 -1.48 -10.61 -0.77
C GLY A 28 -2.42 -11.81 -0.78
N ALA A 29 -3.17 -11.98 -1.87
CA ALA A 29 -4.23 -12.99 -1.93
C ALA A 29 -3.69 -14.42 -1.98
N ASN A 30 -2.45 -14.63 -2.43
CA ASN A 30 -1.84 -15.95 -2.58
C ASN A 30 -2.83 -16.93 -3.26
N GLN A 31 -3.04 -18.11 -2.70
CA GLN A 31 -4.01 -19.12 -3.16
C GLN A 31 -5.42 -18.94 -2.56
N HIS A 32 -5.68 -17.80 -1.90
CA HIS A 32 -6.90 -17.50 -1.17
C HIS A 32 -7.71 -16.36 -1.82
N ALA A 33 -7.83 -16.40 -3.15
CA ALA A 33 -8.61 -15.41 -3.89
C ALA A 33 -10.05 -15.30 -3.34
N LEU A 34 -10.51 -14.07 -3.11
CA LEU A 34 -11.85 -13.78 -2.56
C LEU A 34 -12.81 -13.39 -3.67
N PRO A 35 -13.99 -14.02 -3.76
CA PRO A 35 -15.04 -13.60 -4.69
C PRO A 35 -15.46 -12.14 -4.45
N GLY A 36 -15.62 -11.37 -5.52
CA GLY A 36 -16.04 -9.97 -5.45
C GLY A 36 -14.94 -8.98 -5.02
N TYR A 37 -13.70 -9.45 -4.97
CA TYR A 37 -12.50 -8.63 -4.81
C TYR A 37 -11.64 -8.68 -6.06
N ILE A 38 -10.91 -7.61 -6.32
CA ILE A 38 -9.74 -7.63 -7.19
C ILE A 38 -8.60 -8.25 -6.37
N ASN A 39 -8.23 -9.47 -6.68
CA ASN A 39 -7.21 -10.22 -5.96
C ASN A 39 -5.82 -9.91 -6.50
N VAL A 40 -4.91 -9.55 -5.62
CA VAL A 40 -3.58 -9.03 -5.96
C VAL A 40 -2.52 -9.83 -5.25
N ASP A 41 -1.50 -10.23 -5.98
CA ASP A 41 -0.30 -10.88 -5.42
C ASP A 41 0.91 -10.56 -6.29
N ILE A 42 2.12 -10.81 -5.78
CA ILE A 42 3.36 -10.73 -6.57
C ILE A 42 3.51 -11.93 -7.50
N GLU A 43 2.92 -13.06 -7.12
CA GLU A 43 2.95 -14.30 -7.88
C GLU A 43 1.62 -14.55 -8.60
N PRO A 44 1.63 -15.07 -9.85
CA PRO A 44 0.43 -15.29 -10.67
C PRO A 44 -0.32 -16.58 -10.29
N PHE A 45 -0.72 -16.71 -9.04
CA PHE A 45 -1.56 -17.83 -8.61
C PHE A 45 -2.94 -17.84 -9.28
N ALA A 46 -3.59 -18.99 -9.27
CA ALA A 46 -4.97 -19.11 -9.79
C ALA A 46 -5.91 -18.18 -9.02
N GLY A 47 -6.67 -17.35 -9.74
CA GLY A 47 -7.60 -16.38 -9.18
C GLY A 47 -6.99 -15.03 -8.83
N ILE A 48 -5.72 -14.79 -9.16
CA ILE A 48 -5.11 -13.46 -9.08
C ILE A 48 -5.51 -12.66 -10.32
N ASP A 49 -6.09 -11.49 -10.07
CA ASP A 49 -6.55 -10.56 -11.10
C ASP A 49 -5.44 -9.56 -11.51
N VAL A 50 -4.60 -9.17 -10.54
CA VAL A 50 -3.50 -8.22 -10.75
C VAL A 50 -2.22 -8.75 -10.13
N VAL A 51 -1.19 -8.91 -10.95
CA VAL A 51 0.16 -9.25 -10.48
C VAL A 51 0.92 -7.96 -10.21
N ALA A 52 1.27 -7.68 -8.95
CA ALA A 52 1.93 -6.45 -8.56
C ALA A 52 2.85 -6.63 -7.35
N ASP A 53 4.02 -5.97 -7.39
CA ASP A 53 4.92 -5.81 -6.25
C ASP A 53 4.39 -4.66 -5.37
N LEU A 54 3.81 -5.02 -4.23
CA LEU A 54 3.21 -4.06 -3.29
C LEU A 54 4.25 -3.31 -2.44
N GLU A 55 5.53 -3.60 -2.58
CA GLU A 55 6.60 -2.74 -2.10
C GLU A 55 6.81 -1.50 -2.98
N LYS A 56 6.29 -1.49 -4.22
CA LYS A 56 6.35 -0.38 -5.19
C LYS A 56 5.06 0.44 -5.15
N PRO A 57 5.01 1.62 -5.81
CA PRO A 57 3.77 2.38 -5.98
C PRO A 57 2.67 1.51 -6.56
N TRP A 58 1.49 1.54 -5.94
CA TRP A 58 0.37 0.69 -6.34
C TRP A 58 -0.26 1.20 -7.64
N PRO A 59 -0.75 0.29 -8.53
CA PRO A 59 -1.21 0.65 -9.86
C PRO A 59 -2.57 1.37 -9.92
N TRP A 60 -3.19 1.66 -8.79
CA TRP A 60 -4.49 2.34 -8.73
C TRP A 60 -4.34 3.84 -8.50
N PRO A 61 -5.27 4.65 -9.06
CA PRO A 61 -5.31 6.08 -8.79
C PRO A 61 -5.77 6.38 -7.35
N ASP A 62 -5.67 7.65 -6.96
CA ASP A 62 -6.20 8.15 -5.71
C ASP A 62 -7.72 7.97 -5.64
N ASN A 63 -8.25 7.66 -4.45
CA ASN A 63 -9.70 7.57 -4.20
C ASN A 63 -10.42 6.55 -5.12
N HIS A 64 -9.80 5.41 -5.36
CA HIS A 64 -10.30 4.38 -6.27
C HIS A 64 -11.16 3.32 -5.57
N ALA A 65 -10.69 2.79 -4.44
CA ALA A 65 -11.30 1.64 -3.78
C ALA A 65 -12.25 2.02 -2.64
N ASP A 66 -13.34 1.26 -2.50
CA ASP A 66 -14.26 1.35 -1.39
C ASP A 66 -13.78 0.53 -0.18
N GLU A 67 -13.05 -0.55 -0.46
CA GLU A 67 -12.48 -1.43 0.58
C GLU A 67 -11.13 -2.00 0.13
N ILE A 68 -10.18 -2.05 1.06
CA ILE A 68 -8.94 -2.81 0.93
C ILE A 68 -8.91 -3.84 2.05
N TYR A 69 -8.70 -5.10 1.70
CA TYR A 69 -8.51 -6.20 2.64
C TYR A 69 -7.11 -6.79 2.49
N THR A 70 -6.50 -7.17 3.61
CA THR A 70 -5.23 -7.90 3.64
C THR A 70 -5.16 -8.82 4.85
N ALA A 71 -4.51 -9.97 4.69
CA ALA A 71 -4.21 -10.89 5.75
C ALA A 71 -2.81 -11.45 5.57
N ASP A 72 -1.99 -11.34 6.62
CA ASP A 72 -0.65 -11.92 6.67
C ASP A 72 0.24 -11.49 5.47
N LEU A 73 0.25 -10.18 5.15
CA LEU A 73 1.07 -9.54 4.11
C LEU A 73 1.94 -8.39 4.62
N PRO A 74 1.41 -7.40 5.38
CA PRO A 74 2.16 -6.18 5.71
C PRO A 74 3.45 -6.45 6.48
N GLU A 75 3.52 -7.54 7.23
CA GLU A 75 4.70 -7.98 7.99
C GLU A 75 5.88 -8.40 7.12
N HIS A 76 5.63 -8.76 5.86
CA HIS A 76 6.66 -9.16 4.88
C HIS A 76 7.25 -7.97 4.11
N LEU A 77 6.60 -6.81 4.11
CA LEU A 77 7.00 -5.67 3.30
C LEU A 77 8.24 -4.97 3.88
N ARG A 78 9.35 -5.05 3.16
CA ARG A 78 10.66 -4.57 3.60
C ARG A 78 10.85 -3.08 3.37
N GLY A 79 10.25 -2.54 2.30
CA GLY A 79 10.60 -1.25 1.76
C GLY A 79 11.87 -1.32 0.91
N TRP A 80 12.28 -0.19 0.39
CA TRP A 80 13.41 -0.11 -0.55
C TRP A 80 14.21 1.17 -0.39
N TYR A 81 15.35 1.20 -1.04
CA TYR A 81 16.17 2.40 -1.20
C TYR A 81 16.19 2.82 -2.66
N GLU A 82 16.02 4.09 -2.93
CA GLU A 82 16.25 4.69 -4.24
C GLU A 82 17.62 5.34 -4.25
N VAL A 83 18.49 4.87 -5.16
CA VAL A 83 19.87 5.37 -5.32
C VAL A 83 20.12 5.62 -6.81
N PRO A 84 20.47 6.81 -7.22
CA PRO A 84 20.51 8.04 -6.41
C PRO A 84 19.12 8.49 -5.95
N ASP A 85 19.04 9.27 -4.87
CA ASP A 85 17.76 9.88 -4.44
C ASP A 85 17.20 10.71 -5.61
N PRO A 86 15.98 10.40 -6.12
CA PRO A 86 15.45 11.02 -7.33
C PRO A 86 15.14 12.50 -7.15
N ASP A 87 14.75 12.92 -5.94
CA ASP A 87 14.40 14.32 -5.66
C ASP A 87 15.67 15.17 -5.63
N LEU A 88 16.72 14.69 -4.94
CA LEU A 88 18.02 15.35 -4.92
C LEU A 88 18.71 15.34 -6.29
N LEU A 89 18.56 14.24 -7.05
CA LEU A 89 19.09 14.16 -8.42
C LEU A 89 18.40 15.19 -9.35
N ALA A 90 17.09 15.36 -9.21
CA ALA A 90 16.34 16.38 -9.98
C ALA A 90 16.80 17.80 -9.60
N ALA A 91 16.97 18.09 -8.30
CA ALA A 91 17.49 19.36 -7.82
C ALA A 91 18.90 19.64 -8.33
N ALA A 92 19.79 18.64 -8.29
CA ALA A 92 21.16 18.76 -8.81
C ALA A 92 21.19 19.06 -10.32
N LYS A 93 20.32 18.42 -11.10
CA LYS A 93 20.17 18.68 -12.55
C LYS A 93 19.68 20.10 -12.81
N GLN A 94 18.76 20.60 -12.00
CA GLN A 94 18.20 21.96 -12.16
C GLN A 94 19.19 23.04 -11.78
N THR A 95 19.99 22.85 -10.72
CA THR A 95 20.91 23.86 -10.20
C THR A 95 22.33 23.74 -10.75
N GLY A 96 22.70 22.57 -11.30
CA GLY A 96 24.08 22.24 -11.66
C GLY A 96 25.01 22.05 -10.46
N ASP A 97 24.46 21.92 -9.24
CA ASP A 97 25.24 21.80 -8.01
C ASP A 97 25.74 20.37 -7.80
N ILE A 98 27.05 20.21 -7.94
CA ILE A 98 27.74 18.92 -7.75
C ILE A 98 27.62 18.38 -6.32
N ARG A 99 27.48 19.25 -5.31
CA ARG A 99 27.32 18.82 -3.90
C ARG A 99 25.98 18.13 -3.72
N THR A 100 24.91 18.69 -4.27
CA THR A 100 23.58 18.07 -4.28
C THR A 100 23.58 16.74 -5.02
N LEU A 101 24.37 16.61 -6.09
CA LEU A 101 24.53 15.33 -6.81
C LEU A 101 25.24 14.29 -5.95
N ILE A 102 26.31 14.66 -5.25
CA ILE A 102 27.01 13.77 -4.32
C ILE A 102 26.07 13.33 -3.20
N GLU A 103 25.31 14.26 -2.63
CA GLU A 103 24.34 13.98 -1.58
C GLU A 103 23.26 12.99 -2.03
N ALA A 104 22.76 13.11 -3.27
CA ALA A 104 21.80 12.19 -3.85
C ALA A 104 22.30 10.74 -3.92
N ILE A 105 23.61 10.57 -4.16
CA ILE A 105 24.27 9.25 -4.23
C ILE A 105 24.59 8.70 -2.83
N GLU A 106 25.03 9.57 -1.91
CA GLU A 106 25.46 9.16 -0.56
C GLU A 106 24.30 8.97 0.41
N LYS A 107 23.18 9.67 0.19
CA LYS A 107 21.97 9.62 1.04
C LYS A 107 20.77 9.08 0.26
N PRO A 108 20.69 7.77 0.06
CA PRO A 108 19.57 7.19 -0.67
C PRO A 108 18.25 7.46 0.06
N LYS A 109 17.22 7.77 -0.72
CA LYS A 109 15.85 7.90 -0.19
C LYS A 109 15.37 6.52 0.29
N ARG A 110 15.09 6.42 1.58
CA ARG A 110 14.59 5.19 2.18
C ARG A 110 13.07 5.16 2.22
N THR A 111 12.49 4.09 1.72
CA THR A 111 11.06 3.79 1.86
C THR A 111 10.87 2.62 2.82
N TYR A 112 10.03 2.81 3.83
CA TYR A 112 9.72 1.78 4.83
C TYR A 112 8.46 1.04 4.41
N GLY A 113 8.52 -0.30 4.30
CA GLY A 113 7.41 -1.10 3.78
C GLY A 113 6.08 -0.89 4.50
N VAL A 114 6.09 -0.85 5.84
CA VAL A 114 4.89 -0.56 6.65
C VAL A 114 4.30 0.81 6.35
N ILE A 115 5.16 1.84 6.29
CA ILE A 115 4.72 3.23 6.05
C ILE A 115 4.20 3.36 4.62
N HIS A 116 4.92 2.77 3.65
CA HIS A 116 4.48 2.74 2.26
C HIS A 116 3.11 2.09 2.12
N PHE A 117 2.94 0.89 2.68
CA PHE A 117 1.66 0.18 2.68
C PHE A 117 0.51 1.03 3.21
N MET A 118 0.69 1.66 4.37
CA MET A 118 -0.36 2.46 4.99
C MET A 118 -0.65 3.75 4.20
N ASN A 119 0.38 4.38 3.64
CA ASN A 119 0.22 5.57 2.80
C ASN A 119 -0.51 5.24 1.49
N GLU A 120 -0.13 4.14 0.81
CA GLU A 120 -0.79 3.70 -0.42
C GLU A 120 -2.23 3.24 -0.16
N ALA A 121 -2.48 2.49 0.91
CA ALA A 121 -3.83 2.12 1.30
C ALA A 121 -4.71 3.36 1.52
N HIS A 122 -4.17 4.38 2.21
CA HIS A 122 -4.89 5.63 2.40
C HIS A 122 -5.10 6.40 1.09
N ARG A 123 -4.10 6.44 0.21
CA ARG A 123 -4.19 7.12 -1.09
C ARG A 123 -5.26 6.50 -1.96
N VAL A 124 -5.23 5.17 -2.08
CA VAL A 124 -6.12 4.41 -2.97
C VAL A 124 -7.56 4.34 -2.45
N LEU A 125 -7.78 4.32 -1.15
CA LEU A 125 -9.13 4.33 -0.61
C LEU A 125 -9.86 5.64 -0.91
N LYS A 126 -11.15 5.54 -1.25
CA LYS A 126 -12.08 6.69 -1.30
C LYS A 126 -12.27 7.28 0.09
N PRO A 127 -12.63 8.56 0.24
CA PRO A 127 -13.17 9.09 1.49
C PRO A 127 -14.32 8.19 2.00
N GLY A 128 -14.25 7.79 3.27
CA GLY A 128 -15.18 6.82 3.87
C GLY A 128 -14.84 5.34 3.64
N GLY A 129 -13.92 5.04 2.72
CA GLY A 129 -13.47 3.69 2.41
C GLY A 129 -12.72 3.02 3.58
N LEU A 130 -12.71 1.69 3.59
CA LEU A 130 -12.22 0.87 4.71
C LEU A 130 -10.95 0.11 4.36
N LEU A 131 -9.95 0.20 5.23
CA LEU A 131 -8.84 -0.76 5.31
C LEU A 131 -9.18 -1.80 6.37
N LYS A 132 -9.20 -3.08 5.98
CA LYS A 132 -9.38 -4.24 6.86
C LYS A 132 -8.08 -5.05 6.84
N ALA A 133 -7.41 -5.15 7.95
CA ALA A 133 -6.13 -5.85 8.07
C ALA A 133 -6.16 -6.91 9.17
N ARG A 134 -5.55 -8.06 8.91
CA ARG A 134 -5.22 -9.08 9.90
C ARG A 134 -3.73 -9.36 9.79
N ILE A 135 -2.98 -9.15 10.87
CA ILE A 135 -1.51 -9.20 10.87
C ILE A 135 -1.04 -9.95 12.12
N PRO A 136 -0.04 -10.86 12.03
CA PRO A 136 0.51 -11.52 13.21
C PRO A 136 1.04 -10.49 14.22
N THR A 137 0.59 -10.58 15.47
CA THR A 137 1.07 -9.66 16.51
C THR A 137 2.46 -10.06 17.01
N THR A 138 3.24 -9.09 17.45
CA THR A 138 4.60 -9.29 17.99
C THR A 138 4.68 -10.26 19.17
N GLN A 139 3.58 -10.48 19.87
CA GLN A 139 3.48 -11.44 20.98
C GLN A 139 3.11 -12.86 20.52
N SER A 140 2.99 -13.07 19.22
CA SER A 140 2.54 -14.30 18.60
C SER A 140 3.69 -15.18 18.14
N LYS A 141 3.55 -16.50 18.32
CA LYS A 141 4.43 -17.45 17.62
C LYS A 141 4.30 -17.33 16.10
N ALA A 142 3.12 -17.01 15.60
CA ALA A 142 2.90 -16.80 14.16
C ALA A 142 3.83 -15.71 13.59
N TRP A 143 4.14 -14.66 14.38
CA TRP A 143 5.12 -13.66 13.95
C TRP A 143 6.55 -14.18 13.98
N ALA A 144 6.94 -14.86 15.07
CA ALA A 144 8.33 -15.23 15.34
C ALA A 144 8.81 -16.44 14.52
N GLN A 145 7.90 -17.30 14.06
CA GLN A 145 8.25 -18.55 13.37
C GLN A 145 8.55 -18.37 11.87
N ASP A 146 8.05 -17.29 11.24
CA ASP A 146 8.30 -17.05 9.84
C ASP A 146 9.54 -16.17 9.65
N PRO A 147 10.61 -16.70 8.99
CA PRO A 147 11.87 -15.98 8.81
C PRO A 147 11.77 -14.82 7.81
N THR A 148 10.67 -14.67 7.09
CA THR A 148 10.46 -13.60 6.11
C THR A 148 9.75 -12.38 6.71
N HIS A 149 9.29 -12.43 7.96
CA HIS A 149 8.72 -11.29 8.67
C HIS A 149 9.79 -10.25 9.01
N VAL A 150 9.58 -9.04 8.60
CA VAL A 150 10.53 -7.93 8.72
C VAL A 150 9.98 -6.73 9.49
N SER A 151 8.69 -6.71 9.79
CA SER A 151 8.06 -5.61 10.54
C SER A 151 7.24 -6.10 11.71
N PHE A 152 7.12 -5.22 12.73
CA PHE A 152 6.51 -5.52 14.02
C PHE A 152 5.12 -4.88 14.08
N TRP A 153 4.09 -5.68 14.40
CA TRP A 153 2.72 -5.21 14.48
C TRP A 153 2.05 -5.54 15.81
N ASN A 154 1.36 -4.57 16.36
CA ASN A 154 0.42 -4.70 17.46
C ASN A 154 -0.59 -3.54 17.37
N GLU A 155 -1.50 -3.43 18.33
CA GLU A 155 -2.53 -2.38 18.35
C GLU A 155 -1.90 -0.98 18.30
N ASN A 156 -0.77 -0.78 18.98
CA ASN A 156 -0.11 0.52 19.06
C ASN A 156 0.57 0.93 17.76
N THR A 157 0.89 -0.02 16.87
CA THR A 157 1.45 0.28 15.56
C THR A 157 0.49 1.17 14.75
N PHE A 158 -0.82 0.94 14.89
CA PHE A 158 -1.83 1.73 14.18
C PHE A 158 -1.95 3.17 14.70
N LEU A 159 -1.47 3.48 15.91
CA LEU A 159 -1.48 4.86 16.44
C LEU A 159 -0.67 5.82 15.56
N TYR A 160 0.38 5.34 14.90
CA TYR A 160 1.17 6.17 13.99
C TYR A 160 0.38 6.63 12.75
N PHE A 161 -0.74 6.00 12.44
CA PHE A 161 -1.59 6.32 11.29
C PHE A 161 -2.95 6.88 11.68
N THR A 162 -3.31 6.83 12.97
CA THR A 162 -4.63 7.24 13.46
C THR A 162 -4.57 8.39 14.45
N HIS A 163 -3.55 8.47 15.32
CA HIS A 163 -3.46 9.49 16.36
C HIS A 163 -2.56 10.65 15.92
N PRO A 164 -3.04 11.93 15.98
CA PRO A 164 -2.28 13.09 15.51
C PRO A 164 -0.88 13.25 16.13
N GLY A 165 -0.75 13.00 17.44
CA GLY A 165 0.53 13.12 18.15
C GLY A 165 1.59 12.12 17.65
N TYR A 166 1.17 10.86 17.35
CA TYR A 166 2.10 9.85 16.83
C TYR A 166 2.49 10.12 15.37
N ARG A 167 1.53 10.55 14.52
CA ARG A 167 1.85 10.96 13.13
C ARG A 167 2.84 12.12 13.11
N GLY A 168 2.70 13.06 14.04
CA GLY A 168 3.58 14.22 14.17
C GLY A 168 5.03 13.90 14.47
N ILE A 169 5.37 12.65 14.86
CA ILE A 169 6.75 12.21 15.07
C ILE A 169 7.49 12.07 13.73
N TYR A 170 6.80 11.60 12.68
CA TYR A 170 7.37 11.36 11.35
C TYR A 170 6.54 12.02 10.23
N PRO A 171 6.32 13.36 10.27
CA PRO A 171 5.38 14.03 9.35
C PRO A 171 5.84 13.99 7.89
N HIS A 172 7.14 13.80 7.65
CA HIS A 172 7.73 13.68 6.32
C HIS A 172 7.63 12.27 5.72
N LEU A 173 7.25 11.26 6.51
CA LEU A 173 7.12 9.88 6.08
C LEU A 173 5.67 9.41 6.05
N ILE A 174 4.85 9.83 7.03
CA ILE A 174 3.49 9.33 7.23
C ILE A 174 2.49 10.37 6.73
N THR A 175 1.89 10.08 5.57
CA THR A 175 0.81 10.89 4.98
C THR A 175 -0.57 10.33 5.28
N ALA A 176 -0.67 9.04 5.59
CA ALA A 176 -1.91 8.37 5.95
C ALA A 176 -2.55 8.95 7.21
N LYS A 177 -3.88 9.17 7.15
CA LYS A 177 -4.71 9.67 8.25
C LYS A 177 -5.97 8.84 8.31
N PHE A 178 -6.02 7.89 9.22
CA PHE A 178 -7.18 7.04 9.39
C PHE A 178 -7.94 7.34 10.67
N ASP A 179 -9.25 7.11 10.64
CA ASP A 179 -10.10 6.97 11.81
C ASP A 179 -10.15 5.49 12.21
N VAL A 180 -10.10 5.21 13.51
CA VAL A 180 -10.27 3.87 14.02
C VAL A 180 -11.75 3.50 14.02
N VAL A 181 -12.13 2.46 13.31
CA VAL A 181 -13.43 1.81 13.47
C VAL A 181 -13.32 0.70 14.51
N LYS A 182 -12.28 -0.13 14.41
CA LYS A 182 -12.01 -1.20 15.34
C LYS A 182 -10.55 -1.63 15.26
N VAL A 183 -9.91 -1.87 16.40
CA VAL A 183 -8.59 -2.53 16.50
C VAL A 183 -8.65 -3.48 17.69
N ASP A 184 -8.46 -4.77 17.45
CA ASP A 184 -8.48 -5.81 18.46
C ASP A 184 -7.33 -6.80 18.27
N THR A 185 -6.77 -7.28 19.36
CA THR A 185 -5.91 -8.48 19.34
C THR A 185 -6.76 -9.72 19.58
N ILE A 186 -6.62 -10.70 18.70
CA ILE A 186 -7.25 -12.01 18.86
C ILE A 186 -6.43 -12.78 19.89
N MET A 187 -7.09 -13.35 20.90
CA MET A 187 -6.43 -14.19 21.88
C MET A 187 -5.68 -15.34 21.21
N PRO A 188 -4.51 -15.73 21.73
CA PRO A 188 -3.72 -16.81 21.17
C PRO A 188 -4.52 -18.10 21.10
N ASN A 189 -4.40 -18.79 19.95
CA ASN A 189 -4.95 -20.14 19.78
C ASN A 189 -4.11 -21.19 20.55
N GLN A 190 -4.49 -22.45 20.45
CA GLN A 190 -3.79 -23.56 21.12
C GLN A 190 -2.29 -23.71 20.72
N TYR A 191 -1.89 -23.13 19.58
CA TYR A 191 -0.51 -23.12 19.09
C TYR A 191 0.28 -21.88 19.54
N GLY A 192 -0.37 -20.94 20.24
CA GLY A 192 0.21 -19.66 20.66
C GLY A 192 0.29 -18.64 19.54
N GLU A 193 -0.55 -18.80 18.52
CA GLU A 193 -0.66 -17.86 17.38
C GLU A 193 -1.75 -16.84 17.67
N SER A 194 -1.45 -15.59 17.39
CA SER A 194 -2.30 -14.44 17.68
C SER A 194 -2.14 -13.38 16.58
N TRP A 195 -3.20 -12.66 16.30
CA TRP A 195 -3.24 -11.62 15.28
C TRP A 195 -3.86 -10.34 15.85
N VAL A 196 -3.36 -9.19 15.40
CA VAL A 196 -4.09 -7.95 15.51
C VAL A 196 -4.98 -7.80 14.28
N LYS A 197 -6.26 -7.47 14.52
CA LYS A 197 -7.23 -7.10 13.47
C LYS A 197 -7.53 -5.62 13.56
N ALA A 198 -7.44 -4.93 12.44
CA ALA A 198 -7.78 -3.53 12.33
C ALA A 198 -8.83 -3.30 11.24
N ILE A 199 -9.80 -2.45 11.55
CA ILE A 199 -10.71 -1.81 10.58
C ILE A 199 -10.49 -0.32 10.75
N LEU A 200 -9.91 0.29 9.73
CA LEU A 200 -9.62 1.72 9.70
C LEU A 200 -10.43 2.35 8.56
N ARG A 201 -10.86 3.59 8.76
CA ARG A 201 -11.61 4.35 7.76
C ARG A 201 -10.79 5.54 7.29
N LYS A 202 -10.71 5.75 5.98
CA LYS A 202 -10.26 7.03 5.44
C LYS A 202 -11.31 8.08 5.80
N PRO A 203 -10.95 9.20 6.47
CA PRO A 203 -11.91 10.25 6.82
C PRO A 203 -12.70 10.73 5.62
N LEU A 204 -13.93 11.18 5.84
CA LEU A 204 -14.65 12.01 4.88
C LEU A 204 -13.91 13.36 4.79
N ALA A 205 -13.71 13.85 3.59
CA ALA A 205 -12.99 15.11 3.35
C ALA A 205 -13.70 16.30 3.99
#